data_62bb97f65ae6501c7aafcfcbd69bc061
#
_entry.id   62bb97f65ae6501c7aafcfcbd69bc061
#
_cell.length_a   1.000
_cell.length_b   1.000
_cell.length_c   1.000
_cell.angle_alpha   90.00
_cell.angle_beta   90.00
_cell.angle_gamma   90.00
#
_symmetry.space_group_name_H-M   'P 1'
#
loop_
_entity.id
_entity.type
_entity.pdbx_description
1 polymer ?
#
loop_
_entity_poly.entity_id
_entity_poly.type
_entity_poly.pdbx_seq_one_letter_code
_entity_poly.pdbx_strand_id
1 'polypeptide(L)'
;MVTRPAPPILTIRHDGSQRSFAAGHEVVVGRHVQADVRIPDPRISRAHLILRFEQGRWLAIDNGSLNGTYLNGYRMPVVDIHDR
;
A
#
# COMPACT_ATOMS: atom_id res chain seq x y z
N MET A 1 -34.35 -0.43 1.99
CA MET A 1 -33.03 0.04 2.44
C MET A 1 -31.97 -0.43 1.45
N VAL A 2 -31.11 0.46 1.04
CA VAL A 2 -30.04 0.13 0.10
C VAL A 2 -28.79 -0.25 0.90
N THR A 3 -28.22 -1.41 0.61
CA THR A 3 -26.99 -1.86 1.24
C THR A 3 -25.81 -1.50 0.32
N ARG A 4 -24.84 -0.80 0.87
CA ARG A 4 -23.62 -0.50 0.13
C ARG A 4 -22.74 -1.74 0.07
N PRO A 5 -22.11 -2.02 -1.08
CA PRO A 5 -21.14 -3.09 -1.15
C PRO A 5 -19.96 -2.79 -0.20
N ALA A 6 -19.39 -3.83 0.36
CA ALA A 6 -18.21 -3.70 1.17
C ALA A 6 -17.04 -3.19 0.29
N PRO A 7 -16.13 -2.38 0.86
CA PRO A 7 -14.92 -2.00 0.14
C PRO A 7 -14.11 -3.23 -0.26
N PRO A 8 -13.41 -3.20 -1.40
CA PRO A 8 -12.56 -4.32 -1.80
C PRO A 8 -11.43 -4.55 -0.80
N ILE A 9 -11.10 -5.80 -0.59
CA ILE A 9 -9.95 -6.18 0.23
C ILE A 9 -8.67 -5.91 -0.57
N LEU A 10 -7.71 -5.26 0.08
CA LEU A 10 -6.39 -5.06 -0.51
C LEU A 10 -5.53 -6.28 -0.24
N THR A 11 -4.95 -6.84 -1.28
CA THR A 11 -4.00 -7.96 -1.14
C THR A 11 -2.63 -7.50 -1.61
N ILE A 12 -1.63 -7.69 -0.76
CA ILE A 12 -0.23 -7.36 -1.05
C ILE A 12 0.56 -8.65 -1.11
N ARG A 13 1.26 -8.83 -2.23
CA ARG A 13 2.16 -9.97 -2.42
C ARG A 13 3.59 -9.47 -2.51
N HIS A 14 4.47 -10.09 -1.75
CA HIS A 14 5.87 -9.76 -1.75
C HIS A 14 6.68 -10.99 -1.36
N ASP A 15 7.63 -11.35 -2.22
CA ASP A 15 8.63 -12.39 -1.94
C ASP A 15 8.00 -13.69 -1.42
N GLY A 16 6.96 -14.16 -2.11
CA GLY A 16 6.27 -15.40 -1.76
C GLY A 16 5.28 -15.27 -0.61
N SER A 17 5.22 -14.13 0.03
CA SER A 17 4.27 -13.85 1.10
C SER A 17 3.07 -13.09 0.57
N GLN A 18 1.92 -13.29 1.22
CA GLN A 18 0.70 -12.60 0.87
C GLN A 18 -0.02 -12.15 2.14
N ARG A 19 -0.44 -10.90 2.17
CA ARG A 19 -1.24 -10.36 3.26
C ARG A 19 -2.42 -9.58 2.69
N SER A 20 -3.55 -9.65 3.39
CA SER A 20 -4.78 -8.98 2.98
C SER A 20 -5.24 -8.03 4.08
N PHE A 21 -5.78 -6.90 3.66
CA PHE A 21 -6.20 -5.84 4.56
C PHE A 21 -7.59 -5.33 4.16
N ALA A 22 -8.45 -5.19 5.15
CA ALA A 22 -9.73 -4.51 4.96
C ALA A 22 -9.52 -2.99 5.04
N ALA A 23 -10.41 -2.24 4.39
CA ALA A 23 -10.46 -0.81 4.59
C ALA A 23 -10.82 -0.50 6.05
N GLY A 24 -10.31 0.60 6.57
CA GLY A 24 -10.58 1.00 7.95
C GLY A 24 -9.44 1.78 8.57
N HIS A 25 -8.21 1.41 8.25
CA HIS A 25 -7.03 2.17 8.63
C HIS A 25 -5.96 2.04 7.56
N GLU A 26 -4.98 2.90 7.67
CA GLU A 26 -3.85 2.89 6.74
C GLU A 26 -3.00 1.65 6.91
N VAL A 27 -2.46 1.19 5.80
CA VAL A 27 -1.52 0.07 5.77
C VAL A 27 -0.13 0.64 5.47
N VAL A 28 0.81 0.44 6.37
CA VAL A 28 2.18 0.94 6.21
C VAL A 28 3.06 -0.17 5.64
N VAL A 29 3.73 0.12 4.54
CA VAL A 29 4.72 -0.76 3.94
C VAL A 29 6.09 -0.13 4.10
N GLY A 30 7.03 -0.84 4.68
CA GLY A 30 8.36 -0.30 4.87
C GLY A 30 9.29 -1.23 5.63
N ARG A 31 10.46 -0.69 5.94
CA ARG A 31 11.53 -1.46 6.59
C ARG A 31 11.36 -1.57 8.10
N HIS A 32 10.57 -0.68 8.71
CA HIS A 32 10.39 -0.66 10.15
C HIS A 32 9.75 -1.95 10.65
N VAL A 33 10.20 -2.42 11.81
CA VAL A 33 9.71 -3.68 12.38
C VAL A 33 8.20 -3.64 12.66
N GLN A 34 7.63 -2.47 12.90
CA GLN A 34 6.20 -2.30 13.16
C GLN A 34 5.39 -1.98 11.90
N ALA A 35 5.99 -1.98 10.73
CA ALA A 35 5.23 -1.82 9.48
C ALA A 35 4.25 -2.99 9.31
N ASP A 36 3.07 -2.70 8.75
CA ASP A 36 2.08 -3.74 8.48
C ASP A 36 2.60 -4.76 7.48
N VAL A 37 3.34 -4.31 6.50
CA VAL A 37 4.09 -5.15 5.57
C VAL A 37 5.54 -4.73 5.66
N ARG A 38 6.35 -5.60 6.25
CA ARG A 38 7.77 -5.28 6.43
C ARG A 38 8.58 -5.80 5.25
N ILE A 39 9.36 -4.89 4.66
CA ILE A 39 10.32 -5.23 3.61
C ILE A 39 11.70 -4.91 4.15
N PRO A 40 12.48 -5.92 4.54
CA PRO A 40 13.77 -5.73 5.21
C PRO A 40 14.90 -5.47 4.22
N ASP A 41 14.72 -4.47 3.38
CA ASP A 41 15.70 -4.05 2.38
C ASP A 41 16.19 -2.65 2.76
N PRO A 42 17.51 -2.43 2.88
CA PRO A 42 18.03 -1.12 3.29
C PRO A 42 17.71 0.01 2.31
N ARG A 43 17.32 -0.30 1.07
CA ARG A 43 16.89 0.70 0.10
C ARG A 43 15.47 1.18 0.36
N ILE A 44 14.73 0.50 1.21
CA ILE A 44 13.35 0.83 1.55
C ILE A 44 13.35 1.69 2.81
N SER A 45 12.62 2.80 2.78
CA SER A 45 12.46 3.66 3.94
C SER A 45 11.65 2.96 5.03
N ARG A 46 11.79 3.39 6.28
CA ARG A 46 11.11 2.76 7.42
C ARG A 46 9.59 2.74 7.23
N ALA A 47 9.00 3.87 6.86
CA ALA A 47 7.61 3.97 6.44
C ALA A 47 7.63 4.50 5.01
N HIS A 48 7.76 3.59 4.04
CA HIS A 48 8.02 3.94 2.65
C HIS A 48 6.74 4.27 1.89
N LEU A 49 5.71 3.47 2.10
CA LEU A 49 4.48 3.54 1.34
C LEU A 49 3.30 3.46 2.29
N ILE A 50 2.32 4.33 2.09
CA ILE A 50 1.07 4.30 2.84
C ILE A 50 -0.03 3.89 1.88
N LEU A 51 -0.78 2.85 2.24
CA LEU A 51 -1.92 2.39 1.47
C LEU A 51 -3.17 2.77 2.22
N ARG A 52 -4.08 3.44 1.53
CA ARG A 52 -5.30 3.96 2.16
C ARG A 52 -6.47 3.82 1.20
N PHE A 53 -7.63 3.51 1.77
CA PHE A 53 -8.87 3.46 1.02
C PHE A 53 -9.64 4.76 1.26
N GLU A 54 -9.87 5.51 0.19
CA GLU A 54 -10.65 6.74 0.28
C GLU A 54 -11.35 6.99 -1.05
N GLN A 55 -12.54 7.57 -0.96
CA GLN A 55 -13.33 7.91 -2.14
C GLN A 55 -13.54 6.71 -3.09
N GLY A 56 -13.79 5.56 -2.51
CA GLY A 56 -14.16 4.36 -3.26
C GLY A 56 -13.00 3.58 -3.86
N ARG A 57 -11.75 3.89 -3.52
CA ARG A 57 -10.60 3.21 -4.11
C ARG A 57 -9.42 3.14 -3.15
N TRP A 58 -8.54 2.18 -3.40
CA TRP A 58 -7.27 2.09 -2.69
C TRP A 58 -6.23 2.95 -3.38
N LEU A 59 -5.48 3.70 -2.60
CA LEU A 59 -4.36 4.52 -3.06
C LEU A 59 -3.08 4.07 -2.39
N ALA A 60 -2.01 4.04 -3.16
CA ALA A 60 -0.65 3.85 -2.64
C ALA A 60 0.07 5.19 -2.70
N ILE A 61 0.50 5.69 -1.57
CA ILE A 61 1.07 7.04 -1.43
C ILE A 61 2.51 6.92 -0.95
N ASP A 62 3.45 7.47 -1.72
CA ASP A 62 4.84 7.53 -1.29
C ASP A 62 4.93 8.45 -0.07
N ASN A 63 5.50 7.96 1.00
CA ASN A 63 5.58 8.70 2.26
C ASN A 63 6.92 9.44 2.39
N GLY A 64 7.28 10.21 1.36
CA GLY A 64 8.54 10.95 1.36
C GLY A 64 9.76 10.05 1.38
N SER A 65 9.69 8.90 0.72
CA SER A 65 10.78 7.92 0.73
C SER A 65 12.03 8.48 0.08
N LEU A 66 13.18 8.01 0.54
CA LEU A 66 14.47 8.47 0.01
C LEU A 66 14.65 8.07 -1.45
N ASN A 67 14.30 6.83 -1.79
CA ASN A 67 14.56 6.28 -3.13
C ASN A 67 13.36 6.29 -4.05
N GLY A 68 12.19 6.68 -3.56
CA GLY A 68 10.98 6.79 -4.37
C GLY A 68 10.18 5.51 -4.47
N THR A 69 8.99 5.64 -5.02
CA THR A 69 8.08 4.55 -5.34
C THR A 69 7.84 4.55 -6.83
N TYR A 70 7.95 3.39 -7.47
CA TYR A 70 7.93 3.29 -8.93
C TYR A 70 6.82 2.36 -9.40
N LEU A 71 6.17 2.75 -10.48
CA LEU A 71 5.20 1.91 -11.19
C LEU A 71 5.66 1.82 -12.64
N ASN A 72 5.96 0.60 -13.08
CA ASN A 72 6.42 0.34 -14.46
C ASN A 72 7.61 1.24 -14.86
N GLY A 73 8.53 1.47 -13.92
CA GLY A 73 9.72 2.26 -14.17
C GLY A 73 9.55 3.77 -13.96
N TYR A 74 8.35 4.24 -13.69
CA TYR A 74 8.09 5.66 -13.46
C TYR A 74 7.92 5.96 -11.98
N ARG A 75 8.61 6.99 -11.49
CA ARG A 75 8.48 7.42 -10.10
C ARG A 75 7.12 8.09 -9.92
N MET A 76 6.34 7.57 -8.97
CA MET A 76 4.97 8.02 -8.73
C MET A 76 4.81 8.44 -7.28
N PRO A 77 4.31 9.66 -7.01
CA PRO A 77 3.99 10.06 -5.63
C PRO A 77 2.72 9.37 -5.12
N VAL A 78 1.79 9.08 -6.00
CA VAL A 78 0.53 8.43 -5.66
C VAL A 78 0.15 7.48 -6.80
N VAL A 79 -0.28 6.28 -6.45
CA VAL A 79 -0.76 5.30 -7.42
C VAL A 79 -2.19 4.91 -7.04
N ASP A 80 -3.09 5.00 -8.01
CA ASP A 80 -4.46 4.51 -7.90
C ASP A 80 -4.44 3.01 -8.20
N ILE A 81 -4.79 2.19 -7.21
CA ILE A 81 -4.72 0.74 -7.33
C ILE A 81 -6.01 0.24 -7.96
N HIS A 82 -5.88 -0.40 -9.11
CA HIS A 82 -7.01 -0.96 -9.82
C HIS A 82 -7.04 -2.46 -9.68
N ASP A 83 -8.25 -2.99 -9.51
CA ASP A 83 -8.51 -4.40 -9.60
C ASP A 83 -8.66 -4.79 -11.07
N ARG A 84 -8.09 -5.93 -11.41
CA ARG A 84 -8.11 -6.42 -12.77
C ARG A 84 -8.83 -7.74 -12.87
#